data_af745ae32abeb803ce5d4601a6ed2a39
#
_entry.id   af745ae32abeb803ce5d4601a6ed2a39
#
_cell.length_a   1.000
_cell.length_b   1.000
_cell.length_c   1.000
_cell.angle_alpha   90.00
_cell.angle_beta   90.00
_cell.angle_gamma   90.00
#
_symmetry.space_group_name_H-M   'P 1'
#
loop_
_entity.id
_entity.type
_entity.pdbx_description
1 polymer ?
#
loop_
_entity_poly.entity_id
_entity_poly.type
_entity_poly.pdbx_seq_one_letter_code
_entity_poly.pdbx_strand_id
1 'polypeptide(L)'
;AGGGLFQPIDTSSEVADLQITDVVMRTVWDRSGTLDGRTVRVTGFVVHDVDAVHVARVRIMCCAADAVPVKLRIEGPALAEFADHETDSWVEVTGEVVPDSATAANGHVPTFVTESVRAVEPPSDPYEY
;
A
#
# COMPACT_ATOMS: atom_id res chain seq x y z
N ALA A 1 14.50 -13.16 17.07
CA ALA A 1 13.82 -13.82 16.01
C ALA A 1 13.71 -12.95 14.78
N GLY A 2 13.66 -13.57 13.62
CA GLY A 2 13.43 -12.85 12.39
C GLY A 2 12.15 -12.05 12.48
N GLY A 3 12.13 -10.83 11.95
CA GLY A 3 10.95 -10.00 11.94
C GLY A 3 10.63 -9.32 13.27
N GLY A 4 11.56 -9.33 14.22
CA GLY A 4 11.32 -8.73 15.54
C GLY A 4 11.01 -7.24 15.54
N LEU A 5 11.28 -6.53 14.44
CA LEU A 5 10.98 -5.12 14.28
C LEU A 5 9.51 -4.85 13.92
N PHE A 6 8.78 -5.87 13.48
CA PHE A 6 7.41 -5.73 13.03
C PHE A 6 6.49 -6.64 13.81
N GLN A 7 5.31 -6.13 14.14
CA GLN A 7 4.28 -6.92 14.79
C GLN A 7 3.86 -8.06 13.87
N PRO A 8 3.64 -9.26 14.41
CA PRO A 8 3.07 -10.35 13.61
C PRO A 8 1.71 -9.94 13.04
N ILE A 9 1.46 -10.33 11.80
CA ILE A 9 0.16 -10.11 11.18
C ILE A 9 -0.81 -11.16 11.71
N ASP A 10 -2.02 -10.72 12.06
CA ASP A 10 -3.08 -11.61 12.50
C ASP A 10 -3.41 -12.60 11.37
N THR A 11 -3.29 -13.90 11.65
CA THR A 11 -3.56 -14.95 10.69
C THR A 11 -4.98 -15.51 10.80
N SER A 12 -5.80 -14.98 11.69
CA SER A 12 -7.19 -15.42 11.85
C SER A 12 -8.08 -15.02 10.66
N SER A 13 -7.65 -14.06 9.85
CA SER A 13 -8.34 -13.60 8.65
C SER A 13 -7.49 -13.91 7.41
N GLU A 14 -8.16 -14.26 6.31
CA GLU A 14 -7.50 -14.47 5.01
C GLU A 14 -6.95 -13.17 4.44
N VAL A 15 -7.54 -12.04 4.80
CA VAL A 15 -7.15 -10.72 4.34
C VAL A 15 -6.67 -9.90 5.52
N ALA A 16 -5.47 -9.35 5.43
CA ALA A 16 -4.91 -8.48 6.46
C ALA A 16 -5.21 -7.02 6.10
N ASP A 17 -5.89 -6.30 6.99
CA ASP A 17 -6.11 -4.86 6.87
C ASP A 17 -4.88 -4.14 7.42
N LEU A 18 -4.17 -3.42 6.55
CA LEU A 18 -2.95 -2.73 6.92
C LEU A 18 -2.98 -1.29 6.41
N GLN A 19 -2.16 -0.43 7.02
CA GLN A 19 -1.87 0.88 6.45
C GLN A 19 -0.88 0.72 5.29
N ILE A 20 -0.96 1.61 4.31
CA ILE A 20 0.02 1.63 3.20
C ILE A 20 1.43 1.81 3.76
N THR A 21 1.59 2.68 4.75
CA THR A 21 2.89 2.86 5.44
C THR A 21 3.44 1.53 5.94
N ASP A 22 2.61 0.71 6.58
CA ASP A 22 3.04 -0.58 7.11
C ASP A 22 3.47 -1.53 5.99
N VAL A 23 2.72 -1.57 4.90
CA VAL A 23 3.06 -2.39 3.73
C VAL A 23 4.41 -1.97 3.14
N VAL A 24 4.62 -0.67 2.95
CA VAL A 24 5.89 -0.15 2.42
C VAL A 24 7.06 -0.49 3.35
N MET A 25 6.90 -0.23 4.64
CA MET A 25 7.96 -0.48 5.60
C MET A 25 8.32 -1.96 5.70
N ARG A 26 7.31 -2.83 5.70
CA ARG A 26 7.55 -4.28 5.73
C ARG A 26 8.24 -4.77 4.46
N THR A 27 7.86 -4.22 3.31
CA THR A 27 8.47 -4.61 2.03
C THR A 27 9.94 -4.19 1.97
N VAL A 28 10.26 -3.01 2.49
CA VAL A 28 11.62 -2.47 2.44
C VAL A 28 12.52 -3.11 3.51
N TRP A 29 12.02 -3.27 4.72
CA TRP A 29 12.86 -3.55 5.88
C TRP A 29 12.65 -4.92 6.53
N ASP A 30 11.50 -5.57 6.32
CA ASP A 30 11.20 -6.85 6.97
C ASP A 30 11.76 -8.01 6.16
N ARG A 31 12.89 -8.53 6.59
CA ARG A 31 13.56 -9.66 5.94
C ARG A 31 12.91 -10.99 6.23
N SER A 32 11.97 -11.05 7.18
CA SER A 32 11.27 -12.30 7.49
C SER A 32 10.16 -12.63 6.49
N GLY A 33 9.82 -11.69 5.59
CA GLY A 33 8.83 -11.95 4.56
C GLY A 33 7.41 -12.10 5.09
N THR A 34 7.01 -11.29 6.08
CA THR A 34 5.67 -11.41 6.71
C THR A 34 4.52 -11.15 5.72
N LEU A 35 4.79 -10.47 4.60
CA LEU A 35 3.79 -10.21 3.57
C LEU A 35 3.82 -11.22 2.42
N ASP A 36 4.79 -12.14 2.40
CA ASP A 36 4.93 -13.08 1.29
C ASP A 36 3.70 -13.99 1.23
N GLY A 37 3.03 -14.00 0.09
CA GLY A 37 1.82 -14.80 -0.12
C GLY A 37 0.60 -14.35 0.65
N ARG A 38 0.67 -13.20 1.33
CA ARG A 38 -0.46 -12.67 2.11
C ARG A 38 -1.34 -11.78 1.26
N THR A 39 -2.65 -11.97 1.33
CA THR A 39 -3.61 -11.03 0.78
C THR A 39 -3.77 -9.88 1.76
N VAL A 40 -3.58 -8.67 1.25
CA VAL A 40 -3.58 -7.44 2.04
C VAL A 40 -4.63 -6.49 1.48
N ARG A 41 -5.28 -5.74 2.36
CA ARG A 41 -6.25 -4.72 1.98
C ARG A 41 -5.81 -3.39 2.57
N VAL A 42 -5.72 -2.38 1.70
CA VAL A 42 -5.32 -1.02 2.09
C VAL A 42 -6.28 0.00 1.51
N THR A 43 -6.34 1.16 2.14
CA THR A 43 -7.14 2.30 1.69
C THR A 43 -6.21 3.47 1.38
N GLY A 44 -6.43 4.10 0.25
CA GLY A 44 -5.66 5.27 -0.15
C GLY A 44 -6.34 6.02 -1.29
N PHE A 45 -5.68 7.06 -1.77
CA PHE A 45 -6.16 7.83 -2.92
C PHE A 45 -5.38 7.46 -4.18
N VAL A 46 -6.07 7.54 -5.31
CA VAL A 46 -5.53 7.17 -6.62
C VAL A 46 -4.63 8.28 -7.15
N VAL A 47 -3.50 7.89 -7.73
CA VAL A 47 -2.62 8.81 -8.46
C VAL A 47 -2.36 8.20 -9.84
N HIS A 48 -2.81 8.87 -10.88
CA HIS A 48 -2.49 8.50 -12.26
C HIS A 48 -1.24 9.25 -12.70
N ASP A 49 -0.13 8.52 -12.75
CA ASP A 49 1.12 9.02 -13.31
C ASP A 49 1.18 8.71 -14.81
N VAL A 50 2.15 9.28 -15.50
CA VAL A 50 2.30 9.08 -16.96
C VAL A 50 2.42 7.60 -17.31
N ASP A 51 3.21 6.86 -16.54
CA ASP A 51 3.53 5.47 -16.86
C ASP A 51 2.93 4.45 -15.88
N ALA A 52 2.21 4.91 -14.85
CA ALA A 52 1.77 4.01 -13.79
C ALA A 52 0.59 4.56 -13.02
N VAL A 53 -0.12 3.66 -12.37
CA VAL A 53 -1.15 4.00 -11.39
C VAL A 53 -0.62 3.66 -10.01
N HIS A 54 -0.80 4.57 -9.06
CA HIS A 54 -0.44 4.36 -7.67
C HIS A 54 -1.65 4.54 -6.77
N VAL A 55 -1.62 3.88 -5.61
CA VAL A 55 -2.51 4.17 -4.49
C VAL A 55 -1.64 4.66 -3.35
N ALA A 56 -1.97 5.80 -2.80
CA ALA A 56 -1.08 6.55 -1.92
C ALA A 56 -1.77 7.02 -0.65
N ARG A 57 -0.96 7.30 0.36
CA ARG A 57 -1.33 8.02 1.58
C ARG A 57 -0.23 9.01 1.91
N VAL A 58 -0.55 9.95 2.77
CA VAL A 58 0.45 10.85 3.36
C VAL A 58 0.69 10.42 4.79
N ARG A 59 1.94 10.12 5.11
CA ARG A 59 2.36 9.74 6.45
C ARG A 59 2.90 10.94 7.19
N ILE A 60 2.48 11.11 8.43
CA ILE A 60 3.00 12.14 9.33
C ILE A 60 3.70 11.46 10.50
N MET A 61 4.95 11.84 10.76
CA MET A 61 5.71 11.28 11.87
C MET A 61 5.46 12.01 13.19
N CYS A 62 5.58 13.33 13.20
CA CYS A 62 5.33 14.10 14.40
C CYS A 62 4.52 15.38 14.14
N CYS A 63 4.61 15.96 12.96
CA CYS A 63 3.85 17.16 12.62
C CYS A 63 3.75 17.30 11.10
N ALA A 64 2.89 18.20 10.63
CA ALA A 64 2.64 18.38 9.20
C ALA A 64 3.91 18.68 8.38
N ALA A 65 4.94 19.23 9.00
CA ALA A 65 6.21 19.48 8.33
C ALA A 65 6.95 18.19 7.94
N ASP A 66 6.61 17.07 8.58
CA ASP A 66 7.20 15.76 8.29
C ASP A 66 6.36 14.92 7.34
N ALA A 67 5.36 15.53 6.70
CA ALA A 67 4.46 14.81 5.80
C ALA A 67 5.21 14.22 4.60
N VAL A 68 5.08 12.91 4.39
CA VAL A 68 5.76 12.19 3.32
C VAL A 68 4.75 11.32 2.60
N PRO A 69 4.69 11.35 1.27
CA PRO A 69 3.84 10.41 0.55
C PRO A 69 4.41 9.00 0.64
N VAL A 70 3.52 8.03 0.84
CA VAL A 70 3.83 6.62 0.72
C VAL A 70 2.86 6.02 -0.29
N LYS A 71 3.33 5.14 -1.15
CA LYS A 71 2.50 4.65 -2.24
C LYS A 71 2.85 3.24 -2.67
N LEU A 72 1.88 2.61 -3.34
CA LEU A 72 2.02 1.30 -3.95
C LEU A 72 1.80 1.46 -5.45
N ARG A 73 2.64 0.84 -6.25
CA ARG A 73 2.44 0.78 -7.71
C ARG A 73 1.44 -0.33 -8.00
N ILE A 74 0.39 -0.01 -8.70
CA ILE A 74 -0.70 -0.93 -9.00
C ILE A 74 -0.40 -1.71 -10.26
N GLU A 75 -0.47 -3.03 -10.15
CA GLU A 75 -0.38 -3.98 -11.25
C GLU A 75 -1.48 -5.03 -11.04
N GLY A 76 -1.59 -5.97 -11.95
CA GLY A 76 -2.47 -7.13 -11.78
C GLY A 76 -3.82 -6.98 -12.45
N PRO A 77 -4.73 -7.94 -12.19
CA PRO A 77 -5.99 -8.02 -12.94
C PRO A 77 -6.93 -6.84 -12.77
N ALA A 78 -6.88 -6.14 -11.63
CA ALA A 78 -7.74 -4.99 -11.41
C ALA A 78 -7.16 -3.66 -11.96
N LEU A 79 -5.96 -3.67 -12.53
CA LEU A 79 -5.33 -2.44 -13.02
C LEU A 79 -6.23 -1.68 -14.00
N ALA A 80 -6.87 -2.39 -14.94
CA ALA A 80 -7.73 -1.76 -15.94
C ALA A 80 -8.93 -1.05 -15.32
N GLU A 81 -9.41 -1.50 -14.16
CA GLU A 81 -10.55 -0.87 -13.47
C GLU A 81 -10.21 0.51 -12.94
N PHE A 82 -8.93 0.84 -12.77
CA PHE A 82 -8.51 2.17 -12.30
C PHE A 82 -8.79 3.29 -13.31
N ALA A 83 -9.10 2.95 -14.56
CA ALA A 83 -9.56 3.94 -15.52
C ALA A 83 -10.87 4.62 -15.07
N ASP A 84 -11.67 3.95 -14.25
CA ASP A 84 -12.93 4.48 -13.72
C ASP A 84 -12.75 5.24 -12.39
N HIS A 85 -11.53 5.31 -11.87
CA HIS A 85 -11.22 6.00 -10.61
C HIS A 85 -10.25 7.15 -10.88
N GLU A 86 -10.72 8.37 -10.68
CA GLU A 86 -9.91 9.56 -10.95
C GLU A 86 -8.81 9.73 -9.90
N THR A 87 -7.77 10.47 -10.27
CA THR A 87 -6.75 10.92 -9.31
C THR A 87 -7.42 11.68 -8.17
N ASP A 88 -6.93 11.44 -6.96
CA ASP A 88 -7.44 11.97 -5.68
C ASP A 88 -8.74 11.32 -5.19
N SER A 89 -9.33 10.40 -5.95
CA SER A 89 -10.44 9.62 -5.41
C SER A 89 -9.96 8.55 -4.45
N TRP A 90 -10.76 8.23 -3.45
CA TRP A 90 -10.40 7.25 -2.43
C TRP A 90 -10.90 5.86 -2.79
N VAL A 91 -10.02 4.89 -2.63
CA VAL A 91 -10.30 3.49 -2.95
C VAL A 91 -9.76 2.57 -1.87
N GLU A 92 -10.40 1.40 -1.79
CA GLU A 92 -9.89 0.28 -1.04
C GLU A 92 -9.43 -0.77 -2.04
N VAL A 93 -8.18 -1.21 -1.92
CA VAL A 93 -7.60 -2.20 -2.83
C VAL A 93 -7.18 -3.44 -2.07
N THR A 94 -7.38 -4.59 -2.69
CA THR A 94 -7.05 -5.90 -2.12
C THR A 94 -6.13 -6.62 -3.10
N GLY A 95 -5.05 -7.18 -2.59
CA GLY A 95 -4.09 -7.89 -3.41
C GLY A 95 -2.86 -8.34 -2.61
N GLU A 96 -1.77 -8.57 -3.32
CA GLU A 96 -0.52 -9.03 -2.73
C GLU A 96 0.66 -8.16 -3.18
N VAL A 97 1.56 -7.90 -2.24
CA VAL A 97 2.80 -7.19 -2.58
C VAL A 97 3.77 -8.15 -3.25
N VAL A 98 4.50 -7.67 -4.25
CA VAL A 98 5.58 -8.45 -4.87
C VAL A 98 6.82 -8.33 -3.98
N PRO A 99 7.38 -9.47 -3.50
CA PRO A 99 8.59 -9.43 -2.69
C PRO A 99 9.74 -8.72 -3.42
N ASP A 100 10.52 -7.95 -2.67
CA ASP A 100 11.71 -7.25 -3.17
C ASP A 100 11.44 -6.23 -4.30
N SER A 101 10.18 -5.81 -4.46
CA SER A 101 9.82 -4.86 -5.52
C SER A 101 10.11 -3.40 -5.15
N ALA A 102 10.26 -3.08 -3.86
CA ALA A 102 10.62 -1.74 -3.40
C ALA A 102 12.15 -1.61 -3.40
N THR A 103 12.70 -0.80 -4.30
CA THR A 103 14.14 -0.65 -4.47
C THR A 103 14.55 0.82 -4.43
N ALA A 104 15.84 1.07 -4.19
CA ALA A 104 16.37 2.44 -4.26
C ALA A 104 16.13 3.05 -5.64
N ALA A 105 16.19 2.25 -6.71
CA ALA A 105 16.00 2.72 -8.08
C ALA A 105 14.57 3.23 -8.35
N ASN A 106 13.57 2.70 -7.64
CA ASN A 106 12.18 3.12 -7.80
C ASN A 106 11.65 3.93 -6.63
N GLY A 107 12.53 4.46 -5.77
CA GLY A 107 12.14 5.27 -4.62
C GLY A 107 11.48 4.46 -3.50
N HIS A 108 11.79 3.18 -3.42
CA HIS A 108 11.23 2.25 -2.42
C HIS A 108 9.70 2.11 -2.53
N VAL A 109 9.20 2.07 -3.78
CA VAL A 109 7.78 1.89 -4.05
C VAL A 109 7.50 0.43 -4.37
N PRO A 110 6.78 -0.30 -3.49
CA PRO A 110 6.43 -1.69 -3.76
C PRO A 110 5.44 -1.82 -4.90
N THR A 111 5.53 -2.93 -5.61
CA THR A 111 4.51 -3.33 -6.59
C THR A 111 3.43 -4.13 -5.87
N PHE A 112 2.18 -3.78 -6.10
CA PHE A 112 1.01 -4.41 -5.51
C PHE A 112 0.16 -5.04 -6.62
N VAL A 113 0.11 -6.37 -6.63
CA VAL A 113 -0.73 -7.11 -7.58
C VAL A 113 -2.15 -7.06 -7.06
N THR A 114 -2.97 -6.20 -7.67
CA THR A 114 -4.30 -5.84 -7.19
C THR A 114 -5.36 -6.74 -7.81
N GLU A 115 -6.11 -7.43 -6.97
CA GLU A 115 -7.20 -8.30 -7.39
C GLU A 115 -8.52 -7.56 -7.49
N SER A 116 -8.73 -6.57 -6.60
CA SER A 116 -9.97 -5.78 -6.58
C SER A 116 -9.72 -4.36 -6.13
N VAL A 117 -10.55 -3.46 -6.65
CA VAL A 117 -10.57 -2.05 -6.27
C VAL A 117 -12.01 -1.61 -6.06
N ARG A 118 -12.25 -0.84 -5.03
CA ARG A 118 -13.59 -0.36 -4.67
C ARG A 118 -13.51 1.09 -4.23
N ALA A 119 -14.40 1.93 -4.76
CA ALA A 119 -14.54 3.32 -4.29
C ALA A 119 -15.02 3.33 -2.83
N VAL A 120 -14.42 4.19 -2.02
CA VAL A 120 -14.81 4.38 -0.62
C VAL A 120 -14.88 5.86 -0.30
N GLU A 121 -15.59 6.19 0.79
CA GLU A 121 -15.57 7.54 1.32
C GLU A 121 -14.17 7.87 1.84
N PRO A 122 -13.72 9.13 1.73
CA PRO A 122 -12.48 9.54 2.37
C PRO A 122 -12.54 9.23 3.88
N PRO A 123 -11.47 8.67 4.45
CA PRO A 123 -11.45 8.44 5.89
C PRO A 123 -11.51 9.76 6.65
N SER A 124 -12.00 9.72 7.90
CA SER A 124 -12.11 10.93 8.73
C SER A 124 -10.72 11.54 8.98
N ASP A 125 -9.68 10.72 9.03
CA ASP A 125 -8.29 11.19 9.08
C ASP A 125 -7.61 10.72 7.79
N PRO A 126 -7.23 11.64 6.89
CA PRO A 126 -6.60 11.26 5.62
C PRO A 126 -5.15 10.83 5.76
N TYR A 127 -4.54 11.04 6.92
CA TYR A 127 -3.14 10.73 7.14
C TYR A 127 -2.93 9.37 7.77
N GLU A 128 -1.73 8.81 7.58
CA GLU A 128 -1.25 7.67 8.35
C GLU A 128 -0.15 8.13 9.30
N TYR A 129 0.05 7.40 10.36
CA TYR A 129 1.00 7.79 11.42
C TYR A 129 1.99 6.66 11.76
#